data_27a22b9a729af2ede4487f9e70b2e5e1
#
_entry.id   27a22b9a729af2ede4487f9e70b2e5e1
#
_cell.length_a   1.000
_cell.length_b   1.000
_cell.length_c   1.000
_cell.angle_alpha   90.00
_cell.angle_beta   90.00
_cell.angle_gamma   90.00
#
_symmetry.space_group_name_H-M   'P 1'
#
loop_
_entity.id
_entity.type
_entity.pdbx_description
1 polymer ?
#
loop_
_entity_poly.entity_id
_entity_poly.type
_entity_poly.pdbx_seq_one_letter_code
_entity_poly.pdbx_strand_id
1 'polypeptide(L)'
;SKGSRHHLMLDDVFLYIQSHLTEDLSLERLENEFYVSHEHISREFKRQTGQTIHRYIVKARLDHCCSLIEQAIPLTEVYKMSGFGSYNHFFRAFKKEYGMTPSEYFKTTKKEARSS
;
A
#
# COMPACT_ATOMS: atom_id res chain seq x y z
N SER A 1 -18.70 -4.62 18.50
CA SER A 1 -18.41 -3.29 18.97
C SER A 1 -17.03 -3.24 19.60
N LYS A 2 -16.62 -2.05 19.89
CA LYS A 2 -15.32 -1.87 20.52
C LYS A 2 -15.26 -2.44 21.90
N GLY A 3 -16.40 -2.64 22.51
CA GLY A 3 -16.45 -3.29 23.79
C GLY A 3 -15.92 -4.68 23.79
N SER A 4 -15.91 -5.33 22.66
CA SER A 4 -15.34 -6.66 22.62
C SER A 4 -13.85 -6.64 22.71
N ARG A 5 -13.32 -5.51 22.62
CA ARG A 5 -12.03 -5.15 23.01
C ARG A 5 -10.90 -6.11 22.72
N HIS A 6 -10.89 -7.26 22.88
CA HIS A 6 -9.77 -8.14 22.63
C HIS A 6 -9.87 -8.84 21.30
N HIS A 7 -10.88 -8.50 20.52
CA HIS A 7 -11.10 -9.12 19.24
C HIS A 7 -10.83 -8.14 18.12
N LEU A 8 -9.73 -8.39 17.42
CA LEU A 8 -9.34 -7.58 16.29
C LEU A 8 -9.88 -8.20 15.01
N MET A 9 -10.69 -7.44 14.28
CA MET A 9 -11.22 -7.89 13.00
C MET A 9 -10.30 -7.42 11.90
N LEU A 10 -9.58 -8.35 11.27
CA LEU A 10 -8.63 -7.99 10.23
C LEU A 10 -9.31 -7.34 9.02
N ASP A 11 -10.55 -7.71 8.73
CA ASP A 11 -11.26 -7.05 7.64
C ASP A 11 -11.34 -5.54 7.85
N ASP A 12 -11.53 -5.12 9.10
CA ASP A 12 -11.56 -3.69 9.42
C ASP A 12 -10.20 -3.04 9.21
N VAL A 13 -9.12 -3.76 9.52
CA VAL A 13 -7.78 -3.25 9.30
C VAL A 13 -7.51 -3.09 7.80
N PHE A 14 -7.90 -4.07 7.00
CA PHE A 14 -7.75 -4.00 5.56
C PHE A 14 -8.51 -2.80 4.98
N LEU A 15 -9.76 -2.62 5.39
CA LEU A 15 -10.57 -1.51 4.91
C LEU A 15 -9.97 -0.18 5.31
N TYR A 16 -9.48 -0.09 6.53
CA TYR A 16 -8.87 1.15 7.01
C TYR A 16 -7.63 1.49 6.18
N ILE A 17 -6.78 0.51 5.93
CA ILE A 17 -5.58 0.71 5.13
C ILE A 17 -5.94 1.15 3.72
N GLN A 18 -6.89 0.47 3.09
CA GLN A 18 -7.30 0.81 1.73
C GLN A 18 -7.88 2.22 1.63
N SER A 19 -8.58 2.65 2.67
CA SER A 19 -9.20 3.96 2.69
C SER A 19 -8.22 5.10 2.98
N HIS A 20 -7.03 4.77 3.48
CA HIS A 20 -6.06 5.78 3.93
C HIS A 20 -4.68 5.60 3.31
N LEU A 21 -4.61 5.00 2.11
CA LEU A 21 -3.33 4.69 1.46
C LEU A 21 -2.43 5.90 1.27
N THR A 22 -3.01 7.06 1.02
CA THR A 22 -2.22 8.25 0.77
C THR A 22 -1.80 8.98 2.03
N GLU A 23 -2.20 8.46 3.19
CA GLU A 23 -1.91 9.09 4.47
C GLU A 23 -0.84 8.31 5.23
N ASP A 24 -0.42 8.86 6.35
CA ASP A 24 0.53 8.18 7.22
C ASP A 24 -0.15 6.97 7.86
N LEU A 25 0.37 5.80 7.58
CA LEU A 25 -0.20 4.54 8.12
C LEU A 25 0.80 3.89 9.07
N SER A 26 1.19 4.63 10.11
CA SER A 26 2.08 4.10 11.13
C SER A 26 1.34 3.10 12.01
N LEU A 27 2.12 2.25 12.67
CA LEU A 27 1.53 1.31 13.64
C LEU A 27 0.87 2.04 14.80
N GLU A 28 1.43 3.20 15.18
CA GLU A 28 0.84 4.02 16.23
C GLU A 28 -0.55 4.49 15.82
N ARG A 29 -0.71 4.90 14.58
CA ARG A 29 -2.02 5.32 14.10
C ARG A 29 -3.02 4.18 14.13
N LEU A 30 -2.58 2.97 13.79
CA LEU A 30 -3.45 1.81 13.85
C LEU A 30 -3.84 1.45 15.28
N GLU A 31 -2.90 1.60 16.22
CA GLU A 31 -3.22 1.42 17.64
C GLU A 31 -4.35 2.34 18.07
N ASN A 32 -4.23 3.61 17.70
CA ASN A 32 -5.22 4.60 18.09
C ASN A 32 -6.57 4.34 17.44
N GLU A 33 -6.56 3.83 16.23
CA GLU A 33 -7.81 3.56 15.52
C GLU A 33 -8.53 2.35 16.07
N PHE A 34 -7.78 1.28 16.37
CA PHE A 34 -8.39 -0.01 16.72
C PHE A 34 -8.34 -0.33 18.21
N TYR A 35 -7.71 0.53 19.00
CA TYR A 35 -7.65 0.36 20.47
C TYR A 35 -6.98 -0.94 20.91
N VAL A 36 -5.96 -1.37 20.16
CA VAL A 36 -5.13 -2.52 20.50
C VAL A 36 -3.67 -2.16 20.30
N SER A 37 -2.78 -2.89 20.96
CA SER A 37 -1.35 -2.59 20.85
C SER A 37 -0.85 -2.94 19.45
N HIS A 38 0.20 -2.23 19.02
CA HIS A 38 0.77 -2.50 17.71
C HIS A 38 1.41 -3.88 17.64
N GLU A 39 1.90 -4.41 18.77
CA GLU A 39 2.42 -5.77 18.79
C GLU A 39 1.32 -6.78 18.49
N HIS A 40 0.15 -6.56 19.05
CA HIS A 40 -0.98 -7.46 18.81
C HIS A 40 -1.42 -7.40 17.35
N ILE A 41 -1.55 -6.18 16.81
CA ILE A 41 -1.94 -6.01 15.42
C ILE A 41 -0.93 -6.69 14.49
N SER A 42 0.36 -6.43 14.71
CA SER A 42 1.41 -6.99 13.86
C SER A 42 1.42 -8.51 13.90
N ARG A 43 1.29 -9.07 15.10
CA ARG A 43 1.33 -10.53 15.26
C ARG A 43 0.14 -11.18 14.58
N GLU A 44 -1.06 -10.64 14.82
CA GLU A 44 -2.26 -11.22 14.24
C GLU A 44 -2.28 -11.06 12.71
N PHE A 45 -1.82 -9.92 12.24
CA PHE A 45 -1.75 -9.70 10.80
C PHE A 45 -0.81 -10.72 10.14
N LYS A 46 0.40 -10.87 10.70
CA LYS A 46 1.37 -11.82 10.17
C LYS A 46 0.85 -13.25 10.27
N ARG A 47 0.20 -13.60 11.37
CA ARG A 47 -0.32 -14.94 11.57
C ARG A 47 -1.39 -15.29 10.55
N GLN A 48 -2.29 -14.35 10.25
CA GLN A 48 -3.42 -14.62 9.39
C GLN A 48 -3.12 -14.42 7.91
N THR A 49 -2.20 -13.52 7.56
CA THR A 49 -1.93 -13.23 6.15
C THR A 49 -0.60 -13.78 5.66
N GLY A 50 0.30 -14.13 6.56
CA GLY A 50 1.63 -14.58 6.18
C GLY A 50 2.60 -13.46 5.86
N GLN A 51 2.18 -12.21 5.92
CA GLN A 51 3.06 -11.08 5.62
C GLN A 51 2.90 -9.98 6.67
N THR A 52 3.90 -9.10 6.73
CA THR A 52 3.84 -7.98 7.68
C THR A 52 2.87 -6.91 7.17
N ILE A 53 2.38 -6.10 8.10
CA ILE A 53 1.53 -4.97 7.74
C ILE A 53 2.28 -4.01 6.81
N HIS A 54 3.56 -3.76 7.12
CA HIS A 54 4.37 -2.85 6.29
C HIS A 54 4.41 -3.33 4.84
N ARG A 55 4.68 -4.62 4.65
CA ARG A 55 4.72 -5.19 3.30
C ARG A 55 3.37 -5.08 2.61
N TYR A 56 2.30 -5.32 3.34
CA TYR A 56 0.97 -5.20 2.77
C TYR A 56 0.68 -3.78 2.32
N ILE A 57 1.03 -2.80 3.16
CA ILE A 57 0.81 -1.40 2.80
C ILE A 57 1.62 -1.00 1.58
N VAL A 58 2.90 -1.39 1.53
CA VAL A 58 3.75 -1.08 0.37
C VAL A 58 3.16 -1.68 -0.89
N LYS A 59 2.74 -2.95 -0.82
CA LYS A 59 2.17 -3.63 -1.98
C LYS A 59 0.87 -2.95 -2.43
N ALA A 60 0.02 -2.56 -1.49
CA ALA A 60 -1.23 -1.89 -1.80
C ALA A 60 -0.96 -0.54 -2.48
N ARG A 61 0.04 0.20 -1.98
CA ARG A 61 0.42 1.46 -2.61
C ARG A 61 0.98 1.26 -3.99
N LEU A 62 1.76 0.20 -4.20
CA LEU A 62 2.31 -0.11 -5.53
C LEU A 62 1.21 -0.50 -6.51
N ASP A 63 0.23 -1.27 -6.05
CA ASP A 63 -0.91 -1.63 -6.90
C ASP A 63 -1.66 -0.38 -7.33
N HIS A 64 -1.80 0.58 -6.42
CA HIS A 64 -2.44 1.85 -6.76
C HIS A 64 -1.60 2.64 -7.77
N CYS A 65 -0.26 2.60 -7.62
CA CYS A 65 0.62 3.23 -8.59
C CYS A 65 0.42 2.65 -9.99
N CYS A 66 0.34 1.34 -10.09
CA CYS A 66 0.13 0.69 -11.39
C CYS A 66 -1.16 1.17 -12.04
N SER A 67 -2.23 1.27 -11.25
CA SER A 67 -3.49 1.76 -11.75
C SER A 67 -3.38 3.19 -12.29
N LEU A 68 -2.68 4.06 -11.56
CA LEU A 68 -2.48 5.44 -11.99
C LEU A 68 -1.63 5.53 -13.25
N ILE A 69 -0.60 4.69 -13.33
CA ILE A 69 0.26 4.65 -14.51
C ILE A 69 -0.56 4.23 -15.73
N GLU A 70 -1.44 3.27 -15.57
CA GLU A 70 -2.31 2.82 -16.66
C GLU A 70 -3.26 3.90 -17.11
N GLN A 71 -3.57 4.84 -16.23
CA GLN A 71 -4.40 6.00 -16.56
C GLN A 71 -3.59 7.14 -17.16
N ALA A 72 -2.31 6.90 -17.43
CA ALA A 72 -1.38 7.88 -18.02
C ALA A 72 -1.11 9.07 -17.11
N ILE A 73 -1.23 8.90 -15.80
CA ILE A 73 -0.84 9.92 -14.84
C ILE A 73 0.69 10.03 -14.85
N PRO A 74 1.27 11.24 -14.90
CA PRO A 74 2.73 11.38 -14.91
C PRO A 74 3.38 10.79 -13.67
N LEU A 75 4.52 10.15 -13.84
CA LEU A 75 5.20 9.49 -12.73
C LEU A 75 5.53 10.42 -11.57
N THR A 76 5.78 11.71 -11.89
CA THR A 76 6.05 12.71 -10.86
C THR A 76 4.85 12.93 -9.94
N GLU A 77 3.65 12.55 -10.38
CA GLU A 77 2.45 12.67 -9.59
C GLU A 77 2.04 11.31 -8.97
N VAL A 78 2.36 10.23 -9.67
CA VAL A 78 1.94 8.89 -9.25
C VAL A 78 2.38 8.59 -7.82
N TYR A 79 3.65 8.83 -7.49
CA TYR A 79 4.14 8.45 -6.17
C TYR A 79 3.46 9.25 -5.06
N LYS A 80 3.17 10.54 -5.34
CA LYS A 80 2.50 11.38 -4.35
C LYS A 80 1.07 10.91 -4.12
N MET A 81 0.38 10.59 -5.18
CA MET A 81 -1.01 10.17 -5.11
C MET A 81 -1.18 8.78 -4.50
N SER A 82 -0.08 8.04 -4.40
CA SER A 82 -0.12 6.68 -3.88
C SER A 82 0.40 6.56 -2.44
N GLY A 83 0.80 7.68 -1.84
CA GLY A 83 1.19 7.68 -0.44
C GLY A 83 2.66 7.45 -0.16
N PHE A 84 3.51 7.39 -1.19
CA PHE A 84 4.95 7.28 -0.97
C PHE A 84 5.52 8.64 -0.59
N GLY A 85 6.40 8.65 0.42
CA GLY A 85 6.95 9.90 0.93
C GLY A 85 8.01 10.52 0.03
N SER A 86 8.63 9.76 -0.84
CA SER A 86 9.63 10.27 -1.75
C SER A 86 9.66 9.45 -3.02
N TYR A 87 10.16 10.06 -4.08
CA TYR A 87 10.30 9.36 -5.36
C TYR A 87 11.29 8.19 -5.24
N ASN A 88 12.36 8.38 -4.47
CA ASN A 88 13.35 7.33 -4.28
C ASN A 88 12.76 6.10 -3.62
N HIS A 89 11.93 6.30 -2.63
CA HIS A 89 11.28 5.19 -1.95
C HIS A 89 10.35 4.44 -2.92
N PHE A 90 9.57 5.19 -3.67
CA PHE A 90 8.68 4.64 -4.69
C PHE A 90 9.47 3.85 -5.73
N PHE A 91 10.54 4.44 -6.24
CA PHE A 91 11.37 3.82 -7.28
C PHE A 91 11.93 2.47 -6.80
N ARG A 92 12.53 2.47 -5.62
CA ARG A 92 13.13 1.24 -5.10
C ARG A 92 12.10 0.17 -4.79
N ALA A 93 10.97 0.57 -4.20
CA ALA A 93 9.93 -0.39 -3.89
C ALA A 93 9.33 -0.98 -5.16
N PHE A 94 9.11 -0.14 -6.17
CA PHE A 94 8.55 -0.57 -7.44
C PHE A 94 9.47 -1.57 -8.14
N LYS A 95 10.74 -1.22 -8.23
CA LYS A 95 11.70 -2.08 -8.90
C LYS A 95 11.85 -3.42 -8.18
N LYS A 96 11.85 -3.39 -6.85
CA LYS A 96 11.95 -4.61 -6.06
C LYS A 96 10.74 -5.52 -6.28
N GLU A 97 9.56 -4.94 -6.35
CA GLU A 97 8.33 -5.73 -6.47
C GLU A 97 8.13 -6.27 -7.89
N TYR A 98 8.39 -5.44 -8.89
CA TYR A 98 8.03 -5.79 -10.27
C TYR A 98 9.22 -6.10 -11.17
N GLY A 99 10.45 -5.93 -10.69
CA GLY A 99 11.64 -6.23 -11.50
C GLY A 99 11.93 -5.23 -12.59
N MET A 100 11.18 -4.15 -12.64
CA MET A 100 11.42 -3.10 -13.65
C MET A 100 11.16 -1.75 -13.00
N THR A 101 11.68 -0.68 -13.62
CA THR A 101 11.48 0.66 -13.10
C THR A 101 10.08 1.16 -13.45
N PRO A 102 9.59 2.17 -12.71
CA PRO A 102 8.30 2.77 -13.07
C PRO A 102 8.27 3.30 -14.49
N SER A 103 9.38 3.87 -14.97
CA SER A 103 9.45 4.37 -16.35
C SER A 103 9.30 3.25 -17.37
N GLU A 104 9.97 2.13 -17.12
CA GLU A 104 9.86 0.97 -18.00
C GLU A 104 8.43 0.44 -18.04
N TYR A 105 7.79 0.40 -16.89
CA TYR A 105 6.40 -0.06 -16.79
C TYR A 105 5.47 0.90 -17.55
N PHE A 106 5.71 2.20 -17.39
CA PHE A 106 4.92 3.22 -18.09
C PHE A 106 5.00 3.04 -19.60
N LYS A 107 6.22 2.80 -20.11
CA LYS A 107 6.39 2.59 -21.54
C LYS A 107 5.69 1.33 -22.02
N THR A 108 5.72 0.28 -21.21
CA THR A 108 5.08 -0.98 -21.55
C THR A 108 3.56 -0.78 -21.68
N THR A 109 2.95 -0.08 -20.73
CA THR A 109 1.49 0.14 -20.78
C THR A 109 1.12 1.02 -21.97
N LYS A 110 1.90 2.03 -22.28
CA LYS A 110 1.65 2.87 -23.45
C LYS A 110 1.76 2.08 -24.74
N LYS A 111 2.75 1.19 -24.83
CA LYS A 111 2.93 0.36 -26.01
C LYS A 111 1.75 -0.58 -26.19
N GLU A 112 1.28 -1.18 -25.12
CA GLU A 112 0.12 -2.08 -25.18
C GLU A 112 -1.12 -1.35 -25.62
N ALA A 113 -1.33 -0.13 -25.10
CA ALA A 113 -2.46 0.68 -25.50
C ALA A 113 -2.44 1.00 -26.99
N ARG A 114 -1.25 1.27 -27.53
CA ARG A 114 -1.11 1.54 -28.96
C ARG A 114 -1.36 0.31 -29.82
N SER A 115 -1.04 -0.85 -29.26
CA SER A 115 -1.19 -2.11 -30.00
C SER A 115 -2.64 -2.58 -30.04
N SER A 116 -3.46 -2.06 -29.15
CA SER A 116 -4.87 -2.40 -29.15
C SER A 116 -5.65 -1.59 -30.21
#